data_1a3ee681ad6bd55ce35335951968bbbe
#
_entry.id   1a3ee681ad6bd55ce35335951968bbbe
#
_cell.length_a   1.000
_cell.length_b   1.000
_cell.length_c   1.000
_cell.angle_alpha   90.00
_cell.angle_beta   90.00
_cell.angle_gamma   90.00
#
_symmetry.space_group_name_H-M   'P 1'
#
loop_
_entity.id
_entity.type
_entity.pdbx_description
1 polymer ?
#
loop_
_entity_poly.entity_id
_entity_poly.type
_entity_poly.pdbx_seq_one_letter_code
_entity_poly.pdbx_strand_id
1 'polypeptide(L)'
;VDLYVTYRYFPSEYQTTPGEATLIWYVDGVQQRTRHYTLDGKSITPGFHVEESVWKRDMPSRHTVEILFLCGTDVIRTTFVVPVDNYTDAEYAQLQRAQYPYKLEVVRNQCTVLVYGLDKSGNYSILHHAFVCGPGRTTPIGTFRTPFKAAWHPLQGCWGQYCTQITGNYLFHSSPYNSPNKNDLSYRLYNQLGTVCSHGCVRLTVADAKWIYDNCPLGTTVSIYNASSLPVPKPSAPWLDISS
;
A
#
# COMPACT_ATOMS: atom_id res chain seq x y z
N VAL A 1 -19.25 -6.32 -3.97
CA VAL A 1 -18.12 -5.36 -4.11
C VAL A 1 -17.38 -5.65 -5.38
N ASP A 2 -17.17 -4.63 -6.21
CA ASP A 2 -16.40 -4.72 -7.43
C ASP A 2 -14.96 -4.29 -7.16
N LEU A 3 -14.02 -5.17 -7.48
CA LEU A 3 -12.60 -4.95 -7.30
C LEU A 3 -11.94 -4.84 -8.67
N TYR A 4 -11.13 -3.81 -8.86
CA TYR A 4 -10.40 -3.57 -10.10
C TYR A 4 -8.90 -3.43 -9.81
N VAL A 5 -8.08 -4.10 -10.61
CA VAL A 5 -6.62 -3.98 -10.56
C VAL A 5 -6.09 -3.70 -11.95
N THR A 6 -5.21 -2.73 -12.07
CA THR A 6 -4.57 -2.40 -13.34
C THR A 6 -3.14 -2.93 -13.33
N TYR A 7 -2.84 -3.81 -14.27
CA TYR A 7 -1.48 -4.25 -14.58
C TYR A 7 -1.01 -3.57 -15.87
N ARG A 8 0.17 -3.00 -15.80
CA ARG A 8 0.88 -2.54 -16.99
C ARG A 8 1.99 -3.53 -17.26
N TYR A 9 1.92 -4.19 -18.39
CA TYR A 9 2.98 -5.06 -18.87
C TYR A 9 3.86 -4.26 -19.85
N PHE A 10 5.13 -4.20 -19.55
CA PHE A 10 6.14 -3.64 -20.45
C PHE A 10 6.91 -4.84 -21.01
N PRO A 11 6.64 -5.26 -22.27
CA PRO A 11 7.45 -6.30 -22.88
C PRO A 11 8.92 -5.82 -22.91
N SER A 12 9.85 -6.70 -22.54
CA SER A 12 11.26 -6.44 -22.78
C SER A 12 11.47 -6.25 -24.29
N GLU A 13 12.41 -5.45 -24.70
CA GLU A 13 12.71 -5.18 -26.13
C GLU A 13 12.98 -6.44 -26.97
N TYR A 14 13.13 -7.60 -26.32
CA TYR A 14 13.39 -8.91 -26.92
C TYR A 14 12.15 -9.84 -27.00
N GLN A 15 11.02 -9.48 -26.44
CA GLN A 15 9.80 -10.28 -26.57
C GLN A 15 8.92 -9.76 -27.72
N THR A 16 9.04 -10.41 -28.86
CA THR A 16 8.28 -10.10 -30.09
C THR A 16 6.92 -10.82 -30.19
N THR A 17 6.62 -11.72 -29.28
CA THR A 17 5.37 -12.48 -29.25
C THR A 17 4.47 -12.03 -28.09
N PRO A 18 3.15 -11.89 -28.32
CA PRO A 18 2.20 -11.67 -27.23
C PRO A 18 2.35 -12.78 -26.19
N GLY A 19 2.54 -12.42 -24.94
CA GLY A 19 2.56 -13.37 -23.84
C GLY A 19 1.15 -13.72 -23.38
N GLU A 20 1.01 -14.85 -22.74
CA GLU A 20 -0.21 -15.19 -22.00
C GLU A 20 0.00 -14.92 -20.51
N ALA A 21 -1.02 -14.38 -19.86
CA ALA A 21 -1.04 -14.17 -18.43
C ALA A 21 -2.28 -14.83 -17.82
N THR A 22 -2.10 -15.35 -16.60
CA THR A 22 -3.18 -15.89 -15.79
C THR A 22 -3.31 -15.07 -14.52
N LEU A 23 -4.51 -14.57 -14.24
CA LEU A 23 -4.86 -13.97 -12.98
C LEU A 23 -5.69 -14.92 -12.13
N ILE A 24 -5.29 -15.11 -10.88
CA ILE A 24 -6.03 -15.91 -9.92
C ILE A 24 -6.35 -15.01 -8.72
N TRP A 25 -7.63 -14.97 -8.36
CA TRP A 25 -8.15 -14.19 -7.25
C TRP A 25 -8.47 -15.09 -6.08
N TYR A 26 -8.03 -14.70 -4.90
CA TYR A 26 -8.35 -15.34 -3.63
C TYR A 26 -8.99 -14.31 -2.70
N VAL A 27 -9.96 -14.76 -1.90
CA VAL A 27 -10.52 -14.02 -0.77
C VAL A 27 -10.36 -14.90 0.46
N ASP A 28 -9.68 -14.39 1.47
CA ASP A 28 -9.37 -15.13 2.72
C ASP A 28 -8.71 -16.49 2.48
N GLY A 29 -7.82 -16.55 1.48
CA GLY A 29 -7.12 -17.76 1.07
C GLY A 29 -7.93 -18.74 0.23
N VAL A 30 -9.21 -18.46 -0.04
CA VAL A 30 -10.07 -19.29 -0.90
C VAL A 30 -10.06 -18.74 -2.32
N GLN A 31 -9.66 -19.57 -3.29
CA GLN A 31 -9.68 -19.20 -4.70
C GLN A 31 -11.11 -18.92 -5.17
N GLN A 32 -11.32 -17.73 -5.73
CA GLN A 32 -12.62 -17.28 -6.22
C GLN A 32 -12.72 -17.38 -7.74
N ARG A 33 -11.65 -17.00 -8.43
CA ARG A 33 -11.68 -16.90 -9.88
C ARG A 33 -10.31 -17.04 -10.51
N THR A 34 -10.29 -17.60 -11.74
CA THR A 34 -9.13 -17.59 -12.64
C THR A 34 -9.54 -16.95 -13.96
N ARG A 35 -8.69 -16.12 -14.53
CA ARG A 35 -8.86 -15.56 -15.88
C ARG A 35 -7.54 -15.60 -16.64
N HIS A 36 -7.64 -15.84 -17.94
CA HIS A 36 -6.53 -15.84 -18.89
C HIS A 36 -6.61 -14.61 -19.78
N TYR A 37 -5.48 -14.01 -20.06
CA TYR A 37 -5.34 -12.80 -20.87
C TYR A 37 -4.21 -12.97 -21.87
N THR A 38 -4.41 -12.46 -23.08
CA THR A 38 -3.32 -12.30 -24.05
C THR A 38 -2.75 -10.89 -23.86
N LEU A 39 -1.45 -10.80 -23.63
CA LEU A 39 -0.75 -9.54 -23.44
C LEU A 39 -0.25 -9.03 -24.79
N ASP A 40 -0.85 -7.96 -25.29
CA ASP A 40 -0.53 -7.32 -26.57
C ASP A 40 0.27 -6.02 -26.42
N GLY A 41 0.94 -5.84 -25.28
CA GLY A 41 1.66 -4.62 -24.94
C GLY A 41 0.77 -3.51 -24.36
N LYS A 42 -0.53 -3.78 -24.15
CA LYS A 42 -1.47 -2.84 -23.52
C LYS A 42 -1.65 -3.16 -22.04
N SER A 43 -2.12 -2.15 -21.31
CA SER A 43 -2.55 -2.34 -19.92
C SER A 43 -3.81 -3.21 -19.89
N ILE A 44 -3.86 -4.17 -18.97
CA ILE A 44 -5.09 -4.89 -18.65
C ILE A 44 -5.63 -4.37 -17.32
N THR A 45 -6.94 -4.16 -17.25
CA THR A 45 -7.64 -3.77 -16.02
C THR A 45 -8.72 -4.80 -15.71
N PRO A 46 -8.34 -5.97 -15.18
CA PRO A 46 -9.30 -6.99 -14.82
C PRO A 46 -10.16 -6.53 -13.63
N GLY A 47 -11.46 -6.67 -13.80
CA GLY A 47 -12.44 -6.49 -12.73
C GLY A 47 -12.87 -7.84 -12.16
N PHE A 48 -13.16 -7.86 -10.88
CA PHE A 48 -13.69 -9.00 -10.17
C PHE A 48 -14.83 -8.59 -9.26
N HIS A 49 -16.01 -9.17 -9.47
CA HIS A 49 -17.13 -9.01 -8.56
C HIS A 49 -17.06 -10.09 -7.48
N VAL A 50 -17.06 -9.66 -6.23
CA VAL A 50 -17.14 -10.57 -5.09
C VAL A 50 -18.57 -10.63 -4.61
N GLU A 51 -19.16 -11.82 -4.70
CA GLU A 51 -20.52 -12.07 -4.26
C GLU A 51 -20.69 -11.75 -2.77
N GLU A 52 -21.87 -11.24 -2.41
CA GLU A 52 -22.17 -10.85 -1.04
C GLU A 52 -22.05 -12.00 -0.04
N SER A 53 -22.32 -13.22 -0.48
CA SER A 53 -22.17 -14.44 0.32
C SER A 53 -20.72 -14.75 0.74
N VAL A 54 -19.74 -14.24 0.01
CA VAL A 54 -18.32 -14.39 0.35
C VAL A 54 -17.93 -13.42 1.48
N TRP A 55 -18.58 -12.27 1.53
CA TRP A 55 -18.43 -11.28 2.58
C TRP A 55 -19.33 -11.63 3.76
N LYS A 56 -18.80 -12.34 4.76
CA LYS A 56 -19.56 -12.66 5.97
C LYS A 56 -19.87 -11.38 6.73
N ARG A 57 -21.12 -10.90 6.61
CA ARG A 57 -21.60 -9.65 7.22
C ARG A 57 -21.56 -9.62 8.76
N ASP A 58 -21.52 -10.80 9.40
CA ASP A 58 -21.63 -10.94 10.86
C ASP A 58 -20.28 -10.88 11.60
N MET A 59 -19.20 -10.71 10.86
CA MET A 59 -17.88 -10.50 11.46
C MET A 59 -17.40 -9.08 11.17
N PRO A 60 -16.68 -8.41 12.08
CA PRO A 60 -15.93 -7.20 11.77
C PRO A 60 -14.92 -7.57 10.68
N SER A 61 -15.29 -7.33 9.45
CA SER A 61 -14.85 -8.13 8.34
C SER A 61 -13.69 -7.43 7.69
N ARG A 62 -12.54 -7.95 7.95
CA ARG A 62 -11.34 -7.70 7.17
C ARG A 62 -11.16 -8.87 6.24
N HIS A 63 -11.44 -8.68 4.96
CA HIS A 63 -11.17 -9.70 3.98
C HIS A 63 -9.82 -9.44 3.33
N THR A 64 -8.98 -10.45 3.30
CA THR A 64 -7.73 -10.41 2.56
C THR A 64 -8.02 -10.82 1.13
N VAL A 65 -7.77 -9.91 0.21
CA VAL A 65 -7.80 -10.23 -1.23
C VAL A 65 -6.38 -10.38 -1.71
N GLU A 66 -6.10 -11.55 -2.28
CA GLU A 66 -4.84 -11.84 -2.92
C GLU A 66 -5.06 -12.07 -4.41
N ILE A 67 -4.20 -11.47 -5.22
CA ILE A 67 -4.19 -11.64 -6.65
C ILE A 67 -2.83 -12.17 -7.06
N LEU A 68 -2.84 -13.32 -7.73
CA LEU A 68 -1.67 -13.85 -8.41
C LEU A 68 -1.74 -13.51 -9.88
N PHE A 69 -0.75 -12.82 -10.38
CA PHE A 69 -0.52 -12.61 -11.80
C PHE A 69 0.64 -13.51 -12.22
N LEU A 70 0.37 -14.44 -13.12
CA LEU A 70 1.32 -15.41 -13.64
C LEU A 70 1.57 -15.09 -15.12
N CYS A 71 2.82 -14.84 -15.48
CA CYS A 71 3.22 -14.58 -16.86
C CYS A 71 4.56 -15.28 -17.14
N GLY A 72 4.55 -16.35 -17.92
CA GLY A 72 5.73 -17.19 -18.12
C GLY A 72 6.22 -17.76 -16.78
N THR A 73 7.46 -17.45 -16.41
CA THR A 73 8.06 -17.81 -15.11
C THR A 73 7.80 -16.79 -14.02
N ASP A 74 7.22 -15.64 -14.35
CA ASP A 74 7.02 -14.54 -13.43
C ASP A 74 5.74 -14.72 -12.62
N VAL A 75 5.85 -14.54 -11.32
CA VAL A 75 4.73 -14.57 -10.38
C VAL A 75 4.70 -13.27 -9.62
N ILE A 76 3.71 -12.44 -9.90
CA ILE A 76 3.44 -11.23 -9.13
C ILE A 76 2.28 -11.51 -8.18
N ARG A 77 2.52 -11.34 -6.89
CA ARG A 77 1.52 -11.47 -5.86
C ARG A 77 1.18 -10.08 -5.31
N THR A 78 -0.08 -9.72 -5.40
CA THR A 78 -0.61 -8.49 -4.80
C THR A 78 -1.61 -8.86 -3.73
N THR A 79 -1.40 -8.36 -2.51
CA THR A 79 -2.30 -8.61 -1.39
C THR A 79 -2.79 -7.26 -0.87
N PHE A 80 -4.09 -7.13 -0.67
CA PHE A 80 -4.71 -5.97 -0.03
C PHE A 80 -5.85 -6.41 0.88
N VAL A 81 -6.14 -5.58 1.86
CA VAL A 81 -7.24 -5.80 2.78
C VAL A 81 -8.41 -4.95 2.33
N VAL A 82 -9.54 -5.59 2.12
CA VAL A 82 -10.80 -4.92 1.85
C VAL A 82 -11.55 -4.84 3.18
N PRO A 83 -11.67 -3.65 3.79
CA PRO A 83 -12.58 -3.48 4.89
C PRO A 83 -13.99 -3.59 4.31
N VAL A 84 -14.73 -4.58 4.73
CA VAL A 84 -16.18 -4.58 4.54
C VAL A 84 -16.75 -3.84 5.74
N ASP A 85 -16.93 -2.57 5.56
CA ASP A 85 -17.62 -1.76 6.54
C ASP A 85 -19.12 -1.89 6.30
N ASN A 86 -19.86 -2.18 7.35
CA ASN A 86 -21.31 -2.12 7.35
C ASN A 86 -21.79 -0.66 7.51
N TYR A 87 -21.02 0.30 6.97
CA TYR A 87 -21.41 1.70 7.01
C TYR A 87 -22.56 1.93 6.02
N THR A 88 -23.60 2.55 6.51
CA THR A 88 -24.59 3.20 5.65
C THR A 88 -23.93 4.41 4.96
N ASP A 89 -24.45 4.85 3.83
CA ASP A 89 -23.93 6.04 3.11
C ASP A 89 -23.85 7.27 4.03
N ALA A 90 -24.79 7.40 4.99
CA ALA A 90 -24.80 8.49 5.97
C ALA A 90 -23.64 8.38 6.97
N GLU A 91 -23.30 7.17 7.43
CA GLU A 91 -22.17 6.93 8.33
C GLU A 91 -20.84 7.15 7.59
N TYR A 92 -20.76 6.74 6.31
CA TYR A 92 -19.59 7.00 5.47
C TYR A 92 -19.37 8.51 5.26
N ALA A 93 -20.45 9.25 5.01
CA ALA A 93 -20.39 10.70 4.88
C ALA A 93 -19.95 11.37 6.21
N GLN A 94 -20.30 10.80 7.35
CA GLN A 94 -19.87 11.30 8.66
C GLN A 94 -18.37 11.05 8.88
N LEU A 95 -17.85 9.88 8.49
CA LEU A 95 -16.41 9.60 8.53
C LEU A 95 -15.60 10.55 7.67
N GLN A 96 -16.08 10.85 6.46
CA GLN A 96 -15.41 11.79 5.55
C GLN A 96 -15.39 13.23 6.11
N ARG A 97 -16.31 13.59 6.99
CA ARG A 97 -16.34 14.90 7.68
C ARG A 97 -15.45 14.95 8.92
N ALA A 98 -14.96 13.79 9.37
CA ALA A 98 -14.07 13.75 10.53
C ALA A 98 -12.77 14.51 10.24
N GLN A 99 -12.37 15.37 11.16
CA GLN A 99 -11.11 16.12 11.06
C GLN A 99 -9.91 15.18 10.91
N TYR A 100 -9.95 14.02 11.54
CA TYR A 100 -8.91 12.98 11.47
C TYR A 100 -9.55 11.63 11.15
N PRO A 101 -9.82 11.33 9.87
CA PRO A 101 -10.52 10.10 9.50
C PRO A 101 -9.67 8.84 9.75
N TYR A 102 -8.36 8.99 9.79
CA TYR A 102 -7.42 7.86 9.89
C TYR A 102 -6.40 8.03 11.03
N LYS A 103 -5.93 6.89 11.52
CA LYS A 103 -4.74 6.73 12.37
C LYS A 103 -3.75 5.83 11.64
N LEU A 104 -2.48 6.18 11.69
CA LEU A 104 -1.40 5.38 11.12
C LEU A 104 -0.66 4.62 12.21
N GLU A 105 -0.37 3.35 11.96
CA GLU A 105 0.44 2.51 12.84
C GLU A 105 1.61 1.92 12.06
N VAL A 106 2.83 2.24 12.46
CA VAL A 106 4.05 1.68 11.86
C VAL A 106 4.52 0.51 12.72
N VAL A 107 4.35 -0.70 12.23
CA VAL A 107 4.93 -1.90 12.84
C VAL A 107 6.36 -2.05 12.30
N ARG A 108 7.30 -1.39 13.01
CA ARG A 108 8.66 -1.14 12.53
C ARG A 108 9.41 -2.41 12.17
N ASN A 109 9.42 -3.41 13.05
CA ASN A 109 10.13 -4.68 12.84
C ASN A 109 9.47 -5.58 11.78
N GLN A 110 8.20 -5.31 11.42
CA GLN A 110 7.48 -6.01 10.36
C GLN A 110 7.49 -5.24 9.03
N CYS A 111 8.11 -4.04 9.01
CA CYS A 111 8.19 -3.18 7.83
C CYS A 111 6.81 -2.92 7.20
N THR A 112 5.82 -2.60 8.02
CA THR A 112 4.43 -2.43 7.60
C THR A 112 3.83 -1.17 8.22
N VAL A 113 3.07 -0.42 7.43
CA VAL A 113 2.20 0.67 7.90
C VAL A 113 0.76 0.19 7.81
N LEU A 114 0.06 0.18 8.93
CA LEU A 114 -1.36 -0.11 9.02
C LEU A 114 -2.14 1.21 9.08
N VAL A 115 -3.19 1.32 8.31
CA VAL A 115 -4.08 2.48 8.30
C VAL A 115 -5.42 2.09 8.89
N TYR A 116 -5.75 2.66 10.03
CA TYR A 116 -7.03 2.43 10.69
C TYR A 116 -7.95 3.62 10.50
N GLY A 117 -9.19 3.35 10.08
CA GLY A 117 -10.28 4.31 10.04
C GLY A 117 -11.16 4.26 11.28
N LEU A 118 -11.96 5.30 11.46
CA LEU A 118 -12.94 5.39 12.54
C LEU A 118 -14.07 4.39 12.32
N ASP A 119 -14.50 3.74 13.40
CA ASP A 119 -15.73 2.98 13.45
C ASP A 119 -16.93 3.87 13.85
N LYS A 120 -18.12 3.27 13.97
CA LYS A 120 -19.36 3.96 14.36
C LYS A 120 -19.30 4.61 15.75
N SER A 121 -18.40 4.13 16.61
CA SER A 121 -18.18 4.63 17.97
C SER A 121 -17.09 5.68 18.03
N GLY A 122 -16.47 6.02 16.90
CA GLY A 122 -15.37 6.98 16.81
C GLY A 122 -14.00 6.40 17.20
N ASN A 123 -13.86 5.07 17.25
CA ASN A 123 -12.58 4.41 17.52
C ASN A 123 -11.88 4.06 16.21
N TYR A 124 -10.54 4.11 16.19
CA TYR A 124 -9.74 3.65 15.05
C TYR A 124 -9.59 2.13 15.08
N SER A 125 -10.64 1.42 14.68
CA SER A 125 -10.71 -0.04 14.73
C SER A 125 -10.80 -0.73 13.37
N ILE A 126 -11.14 0.03 12.31
CA ILE A 126 -11.32 -0.52 10.96
C ILE A 126 -10.00 -0.41 10.20
N LEU A 127 -9.37 -1.54 9.88
CA LEU A 127 -8.16 -1.54 9.06
C LEU A 127 -8.51 -1.29 7.60
N HIS A 128 -8.15 -0.11 7.07
CA HIS A 128 -8.36 0.28 5.68
C HIS A 128 -7.24 -0.19 4.75
N HIS A 129 -5.97 -0.07 5.19
CA HIS A 129 -4.82 -0.42 4.36
C HIS A 129 -3.70 -1.02 5.20
N ALA A 130 -2.91 -1.86 4.55
CA ALA A 130 -1.63 -2.33 5.03
C ALA A 130 -0.59 -2.10 3.94
N PHE A 131 0.33 -1.15 4.17
CA PHE A 131 1.35 -0.77 3.21
C PHE A 131 2.69 -1.42 3.59
N VAL A 132 3.39 -1.99 2.61
CA VAL A 132 4.79 -2.34 2.79
C VAL A 132 5.61 -1.08 2.98
N CYS A 133 6.57 -1.09 3.91
CA CYS A 133 7.43 0.05 4.10
C CYS A 133 8.90 -0.34 4.32
N GLY A 134 9.77 0.65 4.21
CA GLY A 134 11.18 0.54 4.56
C GLY A 134 11.53 1.51 5.69
N PRO A 135 11.31 1.13 6.96
CA PRO A 135 11.71 1.97 8.09
C PRO A 135 13.23 2.00 8.25
N GLY A 136 13.71 2.86 9.13
CA GLY A 136 15.12 2.95 9.49
C GLY A 136 15.42 2.34 10.84
N ARG A 137 16.70 2.13 11.09
CA ARG A 137 17.18 1.66 12.42
C ARG A 137 16.88 2.69 13.53
N THR A 138 16.92 3.98 13.20
CA THR A 138 16.65 5.07 14.13
C THR A 138 15.21 5.56 14.12
N THR A 139 14.30 4.92 13.33
CA THR A 139 12.87 5.26 13.36
C THR A 139 12.37 5.19 14.80
N PRO A 140 11.88 6.31 15.38
CA PRO A 140 11.57 6.38 16.81
C PRO A 140 10.32 5.55 17.13
N ILE A 141 10.32 4.92 18.29
CA ILE A 141 9.12 4.30 18.87
C ILE A 141 8.35 5.36 19.65
N GLY A 142 7.03 5.37 19.53
CA GLY A 142 6.18 6.34 20.23
C GLY A 142 4.94 6.71 19.44
N THR A 143 4.21 7.69 19.95
CA THR A 143 3.02 8.24 19.29
C THR A 143 3.27 9.72 18.98
N PHE A 144 3.00 10.09 17.74
CA PHE A 144 3.28 11.39 17.15
C PHE A 144 2.04 11.94 16.43
N ARG A 145 2.11 13.22 16.03
CA ARG A 145 1.11 13.84 15.17
C ARG A 145 1.83 14.51 14.00
N THR A 146 1.31 14.34 12.79
CA THR A 146 1.93 14.84 11.57
C THR A 146 1.89 16.37 11.51
N PRO A 147 3.05 17.08 11.55
CA PRO A 147 3.06 18.56 11.60
C PRO A 147 3.20 19.22 10.23
N PHE A 148 3.69 18.50 9.19
CA PHE A 148 4.08 19.10 7.93
C PHE A 148 3.94 18.13 6.77
N LYS A 149 3.72 18.67 5.57
CA LYS A 149 3.70 17.93 4.29
C LYS A 149 4.42 18.71 3.19
N ALA A 150 5.03 17.98 2.25
CA ALA A 150 5.60 18.55 1.04
C ALA A 150 5.45 17.57 -0.13
N ALA A 151 5.10 18.08 -1.31
CA ALA A 151 5.00 17.26 -2.52
C ALA A 151 6.35 16.65 -2.91
N TRP A 152 7.42 17.43 -2.76
CA TRP A 152 8.81 17.03 -2.87
C TRP A 152 9.61 17.60 -1.70
N HIS A 153 10.53 16.80 -1.16
CA HIS A 153 11.39 17.22 -0.07
C HIS A 153 12.81 16.70 -0.26
N PRO A 154 13.85 17.56 -0.13
CA PRO A 154 15.22 17.09 -0.17
C PRO A 154 15.53 16.26 1.07
N LEU A 155 16.17 15.13 0.87
CA LEU A 155 16.65 14.23 1.90
C LEU A 155 18.19 14.18 1.84
N GLN A 156 18.84 13.36 2.66
CA GLN A 156 20.28 13.21 2.63
C GLN A 156 20.73 12.57 1.30
N GLY A 157 21.12 13.38 0.32
CA GLY A 157 21.64 12.95 -0.98
C GLY A 157 20.60 12.40 -1.96
N CYS A 158 19.32 12.59 -1.71
CA CYS A 158 18.22 12.15 -2.58
C CYS A 158 16.95 12.97 -2.33
N TRP A 159 15.86 12.64 -3.02
CA TRP A 159 14.58 13.33 -2.89
C TRP A 159 13.45 12.36 -2.52
N GLY A 160 12.56 12.79 -1.64
CA GLY A 160 11.29 12.10 -1.37
C GLY A 160 10.14 12.82 -2.06
N GLN A 161 9.18 12.04 -2.57
CA GLN A 161 7.91 12.55 -3.08
C GLN A 161 6.79 12.22 -2.09
N TYR A 162 5.76 13.07 -2.02
CA TYR A 162 4.62 12.94 -1.11
C TYR A 162 5.04 12.76 0.35
N CYS A 163 5.88 13.67 0.81
CA CYS A 163 6.43 13.65 2.16
C CYS A 163 5.40 14.10 3.18
N THR A 164 5.22 13.29 4.24
CA THR A 164 4.42 13.63 5.42
C THR A 164 5.30 13.43 6.65
N GLN A 165 5.58 14.52 7.37
CA GLN A 165 6.45 14.48 8.54
C GLN A 165 5.76 13.75 9.70
N ILE A 166 6.50 12.87 10.37
CA ILE A 166 6.07 12.17 11.57
C ILE A 166 6.47 12.99 12.80
N THR A 167 7.76 13.25 12.94
CA THR A 167 8.36 14.06 14.02
C THR A 167 9.81 14.38 13.66
N GLY A 168 10.33 15.53 14.09
CA GLY A 168 11.72 15.92 13.81
C GLY A 168 12.08 15.76 12.33
N ASN A 169 13.13 14.98 12.04
CA ASN A 169 13.57 14.69 10.66
C ASN A 169 13.03 13.38 10.09
N TYR A 170 12.04 12.77 10.74
CA TYR A 170 11.44 11.52 10.32
C TYR A 170 10.16 11.76 9.52
N LEU A 171 10.10 11.22 8.30
CA LEU A 171 8.99 11.40 7.37
C LEU A 171 8.51 10.05 6.84
N PHE A 172 7.23 9.98 6.49
CA PHE A 172 6.76 9.11 5.43
C PHE A 172 7.09 9.77 4.09
N HIS A 173 7.60 9.03 3.15
CA HIS A 173 7.85 9.49 1.78
C HIS A 173 7.94 8.31 0.82
N SER A 174 7.83 8.56 -0.48
CA SER A 174 8.07 7.57 -1.52
C SER A 174 9.47 6.95 -1.39
N SER A 175 9.71 5.81 -2.01
CA SER A 175 11.09 5.40 -2.30
C SER A 175 11.86 6.55 -2.93
N PRO A 176 13.18 6.69 -2.62
CA PRO A 176 13.95 7.85 -3.03
C PRO A 176 14.10 8.01 -4.54
N TYR A 177 14.13 9.26 -4.96
CA TYR A 177 14.51 9.71 -6.29
C TYR A 177 15.90 10.35 -6.25
N ASN A 178 16.66 10.28 -7.35
CA ASN A 178 17.95 10.96 -7.45
C ASN A 178 17.78 12.48 -7.62
N SER A 179 16.68 12.90 -8.25
CA SER A 179 16.27 14.31 -8.42
C SER A 179 14.76 14.46 -8.20
N PRO A 180 14.21 15.70 -8.05
CA PRO A 180 12.77 15.91 -7.94
C PRO A 180 12.06 15.77 -9.29
N ASN A 181 12.31 14.66 -9.98
CA ASN A 181 11.74 14.30 -11.27
C ASN A 181 11.07 12.92 -11.15
N LYS A 182 9.82 12.81 -11.60
CA LYS A 182 9.03 11.57 -11.54
C LYS A 182 9.64 10.38 -12.29
N ASN A 183 10.52 10.65 -13.25
CA ASN A 183 11.17 9.62 -14.07
C ASN A 183 12.54 9.20 -13.50
N ASP A 184 12.91 9.67 -12.31
CA ASP A 184 14.25 9.47 -11.73
C ASP A 184 14.18 8.69 -10.40
N LEU A 185 13.22 7.75 -10.32
CA LEU A 185 13.06 6.86 -9.16
C LEU A 185 14.26 5.91 -9.08
N SER A 186 14.84 5.79 -7.91
CA SER A 186 15.87 4.78 -7.65
C SER A 186 15.25 3.39 -7.47
N TYR A 187 15.21 2.59 -8.54
CA TYR A 187 14.70 1.21 -8.50
C TYR A 187 15.43 0.35 -7.49
N ARG A 188 16.75 0.53 -7.36
CA ARG A 188 17.57 -0.17 -6.36
C ARG A 188 17.07 0.10 -4.92
N LEU A 189 16.70 1.33 -4.60
CA LEU A 189 16.19 1.69 -3.27
C LEU A 189 14.72 1.31 -3.10
N TYR A 190 13.94 1.31 -4.18
CA TYR A 190 12.56 0.82 -4.19
C TYR A 190 12.52 -0.68 -3.85
N ASN A 191 13.37 -1.49 -4.47
CA ASN A 191 13.43 -2.94 -4.27
C ASN A 191 13.88 -3.36 -2.85
N GLN A 192 14.26 -2.41 -2.00
CA GLN A 192 14.53 -2.64 -0.58
C GLN A 192 13.29 -2.52 0.34
N LEU A 193 12.13 -2.13 -0.21
CA LEU A 193 10.89 -2.09 0.57
C LEU A 193 10.58 -3.47 1.17
N GLY A 194 10.05 -3.47 2.40
CA GLY A 194 9.85 -4.69 3.18
C GLY A 194 11.04 -5.07 4.06
N THR A 195 12.12 -4.28 4.03
CA THR A 195 13.28 -4.41 4.92
C THR A 195 13.57 -3.12 5.67
N VAL A 196 14.41 -3.18 6.69
CA VAL A 196 14.94 -1.99 7.38
C VAL A 196 16.03 -1.37 6.52
N CYS A 197 15.66 -0.39 5.68
CA CYS A 197 16.52 0.08 4.58
C CYS A 197 16.76 1.59 4.56
N SER A 198 16.26 2.34 5.55
CA SER A 198 16.52 3.78 5.65
C SER A 198 17.38 4.12 6.86
N HIS A 199 17.83 5.38 6.97
CA HIS A 199 18.45 5.87 8.21
C HIS A 199 17.41 6.04 9.32
N GLY A 200 16.18 6.53 8.98
CA GLY A 200 15.16 6.77 9.98
C GLY A 200 13.76 7.06 9.43
N CYS A 201 13.66 7.63 8.22
CA CYS A 201 12.38 7.83 7.55
C CYS A 201 11.69 6.50 7.24
N VAL A 202 10.39 6.55 7.01
CA VAL A 202 9.57 5.41 6.59
C VAL A 202 9.32 5.51 5.09
N ARG A 203 10.09 4.75 4.31
CA ARG A 203 9.95 4.68 2.85
C ARG A 203 8.74 3.87 2.47
N LEU A 204 8.03 4.29 1.44
CA LEU A 204 6.82 3.65 0.92
C LEU A 204 6.90 3.51 -0.60
N THR A 205 5.97 2.78 -1.21
CA THR A 205 5.73 2.94 -2.64
C THR A 205 5.26 4.38 -2.91
N VAL A 206 5.37 4.82 -4.16
CA VAL A 206 4.89 6.17 -4.54
C VAL A 206 3.39 6.30 -4.30
N ALA A 207 2.64 5.23 -4.62
CA ALA A 207 1.19 5.20 -4.45
C ALA A 207 0.78 5.29 -2.97
N ASP A 208 1.44 4.53 -2.09
CA ASP A 208 1.11 4.51 -0.66
C ASP A 208 1.51 5.82 0.03
N ALA A 209 2.68 6.39 -0.34
CA ALA A 209 3.08 7.70 0.14
C ALA A 209 2.09 8.79 -0.29
N LYS A 210 1.64 8.73 -1.57
CA LYS A 210 0.61 9.62 -2.09
C LYS A 210 -0.71 9.45 -1.34
N TRP A 211 -1.12 8.22 -1.08
CA TRP A 211 -2.35 7.95 -0.34
C TRP A 211 -2.34 8.61 1.05
N ILE A 212 -1.24 8.43 1.82
CA ILE A 212 -1.07 9.09 3.13
C ILE A 212 -1.08 10.62 2.98
N TYR A 213 -0.36 11.13 1.98
CA TYR A 213 -0.28 12.56 1.71
C TYR A 213 -1.66 13.18 1.43
N ASP A 214 -2.48 12.52 0.66
CA ASP A 214 -3.79 13.04 0.24
C ASP A 214 -4.87 12.85 1.33
N ASN A 215 -4.87 11.72 2.05
CA ASN A 215 -5.98 11.31 2.90
C ASN A 215 -5.76 11.52 4.41
N CYS A 216 -4.51 11.72 4.86
CA CYS A 216 -4.20 11.92 6.26
C CYS A 216 -3.90 13.40 6.53
N PRO A 217 -4.81 14.23 7.05
CA PRO A 217 -4.58 15.64 7.29
C PRO A 217 -3.44 15.89 8.31
N LEU A 218 -2.93 17.12 8.35
CA LEU A 218 -1.98 17.53 9.40
C LEU A 218 -2.61 17.33 10.78
N GLY A 219 -1.84 16.79 11.71
CA GLY A 219 -2.33 16.38 13.03
C GLY A 219 -2.78 14.91 13.11
N THR A 220 -2.76 14.17 12.00
CA THR A 220 -3.03 12.72 12.01
C THR A 220 -2.10 11.99 12.98
N THR A 221 -2.67 11.12 13.80
CA THR A 221 -1.92 10.33 14.79
C THR A 221 -1.12 9.23 14.10
N VAL A 222 0.15 9.12 14.48
CA VAL A 222 1.07 8.06 14.02
C VAL A 222 1.63 7.36 15.25
N SER A 223 1.37 6.06 15.39
CA SER A 223 1.97 5.22 16.43
C SER A 223 3.02 4.31 15.81
N ILE A 224 4.23 4.30 16.37
CA ILE A 224 5.34 3.46 15.90
C ILE A 224 5.74 2.50 17.01
N TYR A 225 5.75 1.21 16.69
CA TYR A 225 6.06 0.16 17.66
C TYR A 225 6.61 -1.10 16.98
N ASN A 226 7.02 -2.08 17.78
CA ASN A 226 7.37 -3.42 17.33
C ASN A 226 6.28 -4.40 17.76
N ALA A 227 5.97 -5.39 16.91
CA ALA A 227 5.03 -6.46 17.22
C ALA A 227 5.56 -7.81 16.75
N SER A 228 5.11 -8.89 17.41
CA SER A 228 5.45 -10.27 17.02
C SER A 228 4.75 -10.72 15.75
N SER A 229 3.56 -10.17 15.46
CA SER A 229 2.76 -10.52 14.30
C SER A 229 2.00 -9.30 13.79
N LEU A 230 1.51 -9.39 12.55
CA LEU A 230 0.57 -8.43 11.96
C LEU A 230 -0.86 -8.98 12.05
N PRO A 231 -1.88 -8.11 12.08
CA PRO A 231 -3.29 -8.53 12.02
C PRO A 231 -3.70 -9.03 10.62
N VAL A 232 -2.82 -8.92 9.64
CA VAL A 232 -3.02 -9.28 8.23
C VAL A 232 -1.73 -9.90 7.68
N PRO A 233 -1.78 -10.60 6.53
CA PRO A 233 -0.58 -11.03 5.82
C PRO A 233 0.35 -9.85 5.55
N LYS A 234 1.66 -10.10 5.66
CA LYS A 234 2.66 -9.06 5.42
C LYS A 234 2.57 -8.55 3.96
N PRO A 235 2.35 -7.25 3.75
CA PRO A 235 2.30 -6.70 2.41
C PRO A 235 3.68 -6.73 1.75
N SER A 236 3.69 -6.77 0.40
CA SER A 236 4.90 -6.71 -0.41
C SER A 236 4.76 -5.68 -1.53
N ALA A 237 5.86 -5.17 -2.02
CA ALA A 237 5.91 -4.36 -3.24
C ALA A 237 6.34 -5.23 -4.44
N PRO A 238 5.83 -4.98 -5.65
CA PRO A 238 6.34 -5.63 -6.85
C PRO A 238 7.81 -5.25 -7.05
N TRP A 239 8.60 -6.21 -7.52
CA TRP A 239 10.00 -5.96 -7.87
C TRP A 239 10.07 -5.13 -9.15
N LEU A 240 10.93 -4.11 -9.16
CA LEU A 240 11.24 -3.33 -10.36
C LEU A 240 12.54 -3.84 -10.96
N ASP A 241 12.54 -4.12 -12.27
CA ASP A 241 13.73 -4.51 -12.98
C ASP A 241 14.72 -3.34 -13.03
N ILE A 242 15.97 -3.62 -12.63
CA ILE A 242 17.06 -2.63 -12.62
C ILE A 242 17.92 -2.69 -13.89
N SER A 243 17.60 -3.59 -14.81
CA SER A 243 18.35 -3.79 -16.07
C SER A 243 17.84 -2.93 -17.23
N SER A 244 16.82 -2.12 -17.02
CA SER A 244 16.21 -1.21 -18.02
C SER A 244 16.68 0.22 -17.86
#